data_75d3b8c5ccb0a12424991882e7054dd5
#
_entry.id   75d3b8c5ccb0a12424991882e7054dd5
#
_cell.length_a   1.000
_cell.length_b   1.000
_cell.length_c   1.000
_cell.angle_alpha   90.00
_cell.angle_beta   90.00
_cell.angle_gamma   90.00
#
_symmetry.space_group_name_H-M   'P 1'
#
loop_
_entity.id
_entity.type
_entity.pdbx_description
1 polymer ?
#
loop_
_entity_poly.entity_id
_entity_poly.type
_entity_poly.pdbx_seq_one_letter_code
_entity_poly.pdbx_strand_id
1 'polypeptide(L)' 'MSEVEDRWNKRAKALEGRKIIKVEYMSEEEANDIGWTDRPVCIGLDDGSWLYPSMDDEGNNAGSLFSSNRKYQFPVI' A
#
# COMPACT_ATOMS: atom_id res chain seq x y z
N MET A 1 7.60 -12.62 -20.69
CA MET A 1 6.87 -11.87 -19.67
C MET A 1 5.72 -11.13 -20.29
N SER A 2 4.65 -10.92 -19.56
CA SER A 2 3.48 -10.24 -20.08
C SER A 2 3.65 -8.73 -20.04
N GLU A 3 2.93 -8.02 -20.92
CA GLU A 3 2.93 -6.55 -20.90
C GLU A 3 2.39 -6.00 -19.58
N VAL A 4 1.44 -6.72 -18.96
CA VAL A 4 0.86 -6.34 -17.67
C VAL A 4 1.93 -6.36 -16.60
N GLU A 5 2.71 -7.44 -16.54
CA GLU A 5 3.80 -7.58 -15.57
C GLU A 5 4.85 -6.48 -15.74
N ASP A 6 5.28 -6.25 -16.97
CA ASP A 6 6.31 -5.24 -17.26
C ASP A 6 5.83 -3.84 -16.87
N ARG A 7 4.58 -3.52 -17.17
CA ARG A 7 4.00 -2.21 -16.84
C ARG A 7 3.94 -1.97 -15.34
N TRP A 8 3.47 -2.96 -14.59
CA TRP A 8 3.34 -2.82 -13.14
C TRP A 8 4.69 -2.84 -12.43
N ASN A 9 5.65 -3.63 -12.93
CA ASN A 9 7.02 -3.59 -12.42
C ASN A 9 7.63 -2.20 -12.61
N LYS A 10 7.41 -1.60 -13.76
CA LYS A 10 7.91 -0.25 -14.05
C LYS A 10 7.29 0.78 -13.09
N ARG A 11 5.98 0.69 -12.87
CA ARG A 11 5.30 1.62 -11.95
C ARG A 11 5.73 1.42 -10.51
N ALA A 12 5.94 0.19 -10.09
CA ALA A 12 6.36 -0.12 -8.73
C ALA A 12 7.74 0.45 -8.41
N LYS A 13 8.59 0.63 -9.41
CA LYS A 13 9.92 1.20 -9.22
C LYS A 13 9.90 2.63 -8.69
N ALA A 14 8.77 3.32 -8.75
CA ALA A 14 8.63 4.64 -8.15
C ALA A 14 8.88 4.62 -6.64
N LEU A 15 8.75 3.46 -5.99
CA LEU A 15 9.03 3.31 -4.57
C LEU A 15 10.51 3.10 -4.26
N GLU A 16 11.32 2.74 -5.26
CA GLU A 16 12.73 2.51 -5.04
C GLU A 16 13.42 3.79 -4.57
N GLY A 17 14.24 3.68 -3.54
CA GLY A 17 14.93 4.84 -2.98
C GLY A 17 14.13 5.66 -1.98
N ARG A 18 12.84 5.38 -1.79
CA ARG A 18 12.05 6.05 -0.76
C ARG A 18 12.46 5.56 0.62
N LYS A 19 12.51 6.47 1.58
CA LYS A 19 12.85 6.13 2.96
C LYS A 19 11.60 6.00 3.81
N ILE A 20 11.59 5.00 4.66
CA ILE A 20 10.54 4.83 5.66
C ILE A 20 10.88 5.74 6.82
N ILE A 21 10.00 6.69 7.11
CA ILE A 21 10.23 7.67 8.19
C ILE A 21 9.29 7.46 9.38
N LYS A 22 8.25 6.67 9.22
CA LYS A 22 7.30 6.40 10.28
C LYS A 22 6.57 5.10 10.01
N VAL A 23 6.30 4.33 11.06
CA VAL A 23 5.51 3.11 10.94
C VAL A 23 4.54 3.08 12.12
N GLU A 24 3.25 2.99 11.84
CA GLU A 24 2.22 2.88 12.87
C GLU A 24 0.98 2.24 12.29
N TYR A 25 0.16 1.65 13.13
CA TYR A 25 -1.11 1.10 12.68
C TYR A 25 -2.10 2.21 12.39
N MET A 26 -2.98 1.96 11.42
CA MET A 26 -4.07 2.88 11.09
C MET A 26 -4.92 3.12 12.33
N SER A 27 -5.34 4.36 12.56
CA SER A 27 -6.19 4.68 13.68
C SER A 27 -7.61 4.16 13.44
N GLU A 28 -8.35 3.99 14.54
CA GLU A 28 -9.74 3.56 14.45
C GLU A 28 -10.57 4.55 13.63
N GLU A 29 -10.31 5.84 13.82
CA GLU A 29 -11.01 6.90 13.10
C GLU A 29 -10.75 6.82 11.59
N GLU A 30 -9.49 6.63 11.20
CA GLU A 30 -9.13 6.50 9.79
C GLU A 30 -9.75 5.27 9.15
N ALA A 31 -9.73 4.15 9.86
CA ALA A 31 -10.34 2.90 9.36
C ALA A 31 -11.85 3.07 9.17
N ASN A 32 -12.51 3.71 10.13
CA ASN A 32 -13.94 3.96 10.04
C ASN A 32 -14.30 4.85 8.84
N ASP A 33 -13.45 5.82 8.53
CA ASP A 33 -13.68 6.73 7.40
C ASP A 33 -13.69 6.01 6.06
N ILE A 34 -12.94 4.91 5.95
CA ILE A 34 -12.91 4.11 4.72
C ILE A 34 -13.73 2.82 4.82
N GLY A 35 -14.49 2.66 5.91
CA GLY A 35 -15.38 1.52 6.08
C GLY A 35 -14.71 0.23 6.47
N TRP A 36 -13.50 0.30 7.02
CA TRP A 36 -12.75 -0.89 7.43
C TRP A 36 -12.97 -1.18 8.91
N THR A 37 -13.15 -2.47 9.23
CA THR A 37 -13.27 -2.93 10.61
C THR A 37 -11.90 -3.25 11.21
N ASP A 38 -10.98 -3.75 10.39
CA ASP A 38 -9.63 -4.07 10.80
C ASP A 38 -8.68 -2.94 10.44
N ARG A 39 -7.57 -2.86 11.17
CA ARG A 39 -6.63 -1.76 11.01
C ARG A 39 -5.25 -2.29 10.61
N PRO A 40 -4.78 -1.95 9.40
CA PRO A 40 -3.48 -2.42 8.94
C PRO A 40 -2.34 -1.58 9.48
N VAL A 41 -1.13 -2.12 9.33
CA VAL A 41 0.07 -1.32 9.52
C VAL A 41 0.17 -0.29 8.40
N CYS A 42 0.56 0.92 8.73
CA CYS A 42 0.77 2.01 7.77
C CYS A 42 2.24 2.41 7.80
N ILE A 43 2.81 2.59 6.62
CA ILE A 43 4.21 2.93 6.44
C ILE A 43 4.30 4.32 5.82
N GLY A 44 4.89 5.27 6.55
CA GLY A 44 5.07 6.64 6.07
C GLY A 44 6.41 6.78 5.36
N LEU A 45 6.38 7.43 4.20
CA LEU A 45 7.54 7.63 3.35
C LEU A 45 8.06 9.07 3.44
N ASP A 46 9.29 9.28 2.98
CA ASP A 46 9.97 10.57 3.04
C ASP A 46 9.35 11.65 2.17
N ASP A 47 8.45 11.30 1.26
CA ASP A 47 7.72 12.28 0.43
C ASP A 47 6.34 12.64 1.02
N GLY A 48 6.03 12.19 2.22
CA GLY A 48 4.74 12.43 2.87
C GLY A 48 3.65 11.44 2.51
N SER A 49 3.95 10.48 1.66
CA SER A 49 3.00 9.44 1.28
C SER A 49 2.91 8.36 2.33
N TRP A 50 1.78 7.65 2.37
CA TRP A 50 1.58 6.49 3.23
C TRP A 50 1.26 5.27 2.40
N LEU A 51 1.78 4.12 2.80
CA LEU A 51 1.47 2.83 2.21
C LEU A 51 0.73 1.99 3.24
N TYR A 52 -0.25 1.21 2.80
CA TYR A 52 -0.94 0.28 3.68
C TYR A 52 -1.51 -0.89 2.86
N PRO A 53 -1.44 -2.12 3.38
CA PRO A 53 -1.97 -3.28 2.66
C PRO A 53 -3.49 -3.31 2.76
N SER A 54 -4.13 -3.76 1.69
CA SER A 54 -5.55 -4.07 1.74
C SER A 54 -5.71 -5.56 1.97
N MET A 55 -6.78 -5.93 2.70
CA MET A 55 -7.18 -7.28 3.01
C MET A 55 -6.41 -8.46 2.48
N ASP A 56 -6.08 -9.31 3.23
CA ASP A 56 -6.60 -10.36 4.02
C ASP A 56 -5.48 -10.81 4.96
N ASP A 57 -5.79 -10.99 6.20
CA ASP A 57 -4.81 -11.28 7.24
C ASP A 57 -4.49 -12.77 7.40
N GLU A 58 -5.18 -13.63 6.68
CA GLU A 58 -4.96 -15.07 6.74
C GLU A 58 -3.85 -15.55 5.82
N GLY A 59 -3.39 -14.70 4.91
CA GLY A 59 -2.31 -15.05 4.00
C GLY A 59 -2.70 -16.03 2.92
N ASN A 60 -4.00 -16.17 2.65
CA ASN A 60 -4.48 -17.10 1.64
C ASN A 60 -4.22 -16.67 0.21
N ASN A 61 -4.05 -15.37 0.01
CA ASN A 61 -3.82 -14.84 -1.31
C ASN A 61 -3.12 -13.50 -1.24
N ALA A 62 -2.62 -13.04 -2.39
CA ALA A 62 -1.98 -11.74 -2.50
C ALA A 62 -3.00 -10.61 -2.34
N GLY A 63 -2.57 -9.52 -1.74
CA GLY A 63 -3.39 -8.34 -1.58
C GLY A 63 -2.79 -7.11 -2.24
N SER A 64 -3.63 -6.13 -2.57
CA SER A 64 -3.19 -4.87 -3.15
C SER A 64 -2.46 -4.02 -2.12
N LEU A 65 -1.48 -3.26 -2.58
CA LEU A 65 -0.81 -2.27 -1.76
C LEU A 65 -1.38 -0.90 -2.11
N PHE A 66 -2.06 -0.29 -1.17
CA PHE A 66 -2.68 1.03 -1.36
C PHE A 66 -1.82 2.13 -0.76
N SER A 67 -2.09 3.35 -1.20
CA SER A 67 -1.37 4.52 -0.70
C SER A 67 -2.28 5.74 -0.69
N SER A 68 -1.91 6.72 0.12
CA SER A 68 -2.49 8.05 0.08
C SER A 68 -2.06 8.82 -1.18
N ASN A 69 -1.03 8.33 -1.87
CA ASN A 69 -0.50 8.93 -3.09
C ASN A 69 -0.86 8.06 -4.29
N ARG A 70 -1.48 8.65 -5.31
CA ARG A 70 -1.90 7.93 -6.51
C ARG A 70 -0.77 7.25 -7.27
N LYS A 71 0.46 7.71 -7.10
CA LYS A 71 1.63 7.10 -7.74
C LYS A 71 1.90 5.69 -7.22
N TYR A 72 1.45 5.38 -6.00
CA TYR A 72 1.78 4.15 -5.30
C TYR A 72 0.56 3.26 -5.10
N GLN A 73 -0.31 3.18 -6.09
CA GLN A 73 -1.46 2.27 -6.05
C GLN A 73 -1.09 1.02 -6.85
N PHE A 74 -0.91 -0.10 -6.15
CA PHE A 74 -0.40 -1.33 -6.76
C PHE A 74 -1.40 -2.47 -6.55
N PRO A 75 -2.24 -2.75 -7.54
CA PRO A 75 -3.15 -3.88 -7.47
C PRO A 75 -2.38 -5.20 -7.63
N VAL A 76 -3.03 -6.30 -7.31
CA VAL A 76 -2.51 -7.62 -7.66
C VAL A 76 -2.75 -7.87 -9.16
N ILE A 77 -1.88 -8.66 -9.75
CA ILE A 77 -1.98 -8.97 -11.17
C ILE A 77 -2.02 -10.46 -11.44
#